data_44e36ae6cf3f9d7d1749700da2139b0d
#
_entry.id   44e36ae6cf3f9d7d1749700da2139b0d
#
_cell.length_a   1.000
_cell.length_b   1.000
_cell.length_c   1.000
_cell.angle_alpha   90.00
_cell.angle_beta   90.00
_cell.angle_gamma   90.00
#
_symmetry.space_group_name_H-M   'P 1'
#
loop_
_entity.id
_entity.type
_entity.pdbx_description
1 polymer ?
#
loop_
_entity_poly.entity_id
_entity_poly.type
_entity_poly.pdbx_seq_one_letter_code
_entity_poly.pdbx_strand_id
1 'polypeptide(L)'
;MANTRIMIVDDEAIVALDLEQKLKALGYAVSGVASSGEEAVRKVPQTRPDLVLMDIRLKGDMDGIEAAQRIRDEFNIPVVYLTAYSDENTLQRAKVTEPAGYLLKPFKDREVYATIEMALYKHKMEMELKKSAQRFATIVLSIGDAVIATDAQGRVTFMNPVAETLTGWNSQDAIGRDMSDVFNIVNEDTREAIGSGISDVLKNGVGITLPSATVLISRNNAEIPIADGAAPIKDYDGNVTGVVLVFRRDREQTG
;
A
#
# COMPACT_ATOMS: atom_id res chain seq x y z
N MET A 1 1.72 -24.48 16.22
CA MET A 1 2.04 -23.10 15.82
C MET A 1 3.40 -23.15 15.14
N ALA A 2 3.58 -22.52 13.98
CA ALA A 2 4.90 -22.42 13.37
C ALA A 2 5.81 -21.66 14.35
N ASN A 3 6.99 -22.21 14.60
CA ASN A 3 7.92 -21.64 15.59
C ASN A 3 8.47 -20.32 15.00
N THR A 4 8.02 -19.17 15.48
CA THR A 4 8.47 -17.84 15.03
C THR A 4 9.98 -17.73 15.13
N ARG A 5 10.62 -17.36 14.02
CA ARG A 5 12.07 -17.32 13.87
C ARG A 5 12.57 -15.90 14.06
N ILE A 6 13.47 -15.71 15.01
CA ILE A 6 14.02 -14.41 15.35
C ILE A 6 15.52 -14.42 15.09
N MET A 7 16.03 -13.40 14.42
CA MET A 7 17.46 -13.15 14.30
C MET A 7 17.87 -12.12 15.34
N ILE A 8 19.02 -12.34 15.97
CA ILE A 8 19.64 -11.41 16.92
C ILE A 8 20.84 -10.76 16.25
N VAL A 9 20.95 -9.45 16.36
CA VAL A 9 22.11 -8.68 15.88
C VAL A 9 22.61 -7.79 16.99
N ASP A 10 23.74 -8.17 17.57
CA ASP A 10 24.38 -7.46 18.67
C ASP A 10 25.88 -7.80 18.67
N ASP A 11 26.76 -6.81 18.75
CA ASP A 11 28.22 -7.02 18.76
C ASP A 11 28.76 -7.45 20.14
N GLU A 12 27.92 -7.40 21.18
CA GLU A 12 28.21 -7.89 22.51
C GLU A 12 27.73 -9.34 22.67
N ALA A 13 28.63 -10.30 22.55
CA ALA A 13 28.32 -11.74 22.61
C ALA A 13 27.53 -12.16 23.87
N ILE A 14 27.77 -11.49 25.00
CA ILE A 14 27.08 -11.78 26.26
C ILE A 14 25.61 -11.35 26.17
N VAL A 15 25.34 -10.21 25.59
CA VAL A 15 23.97 -9.67 25.37
C VAL A 15 23.21 -10.56 24.39
N ALA A 16 23.86 -10.95 23.30
CA ALA A 16 23.27 -11.86 22.30
C ALA A 16 22.92 -13.22 22.92
N LEU A 17 23.79 -13.77 23.79
CA LEU A 17 23.56 -15.04 24.45
C LEU A 17 22.42 -14.98 25.48
N ASP A 18 22.33 -13.93 26.30
CA ASP A 18 21.21 -13.70 27.22
C ASP A 18 19.88 -13.62 26.46
N LEU A 19 19.86 -12.84 25.38
CA LEU A 19 18.67 -12.69 24.56
C LEU A 19 18.26 -13.99 23.85
N GLU A 20 19.25 -14.79 23.39
CA GLU A 20 18.99 -16.10 22.81
C GLU A 20 18.32 -17.05 23.81
N GLN A 21 18.83 -17.09 25.07
CA GLN A 21 18.24 -17.90 26.13
C GLN A 21 16.81 -17.48 26.46
N LYS A 22 16.56 -16.17 26.58
CA LYS A 22 15.22 -15.62 26.83
C LYS A 22 14.25 -15.96 25.70
N LEU A 23 14.64 -15.79 24.44
CA LEU A 23 13.81 -16.12 23.29
C LEU A 23 13.42 -17.60 23.27
N LYS A 24 14.38 -18.50 23.52
CA LYS A 24 14.11 -19.95 23.61
C LYS A 24 13.18 -20.30 24.77
N ALA A 25 13.35 -19.67 25.92
CA ALA A 25 12.46 -19.85 27.08
C ALA A 25 11.02 -19.35 26.80
N LEU A 26 10.88 -18.30 25.97
CA LEU A 26 9.59 -17.77 25.53
C LEU A 26 8.96 -18.56 24.36
N GLY A 27 9.64 -19.60 23.85
CA GLY A 27 9.12 -20.48 22.79
C GLY A 27 9.42 -20.01 21.37
N TYR A 28 10.30 -19.03 21.18
CA TYR A 28 10.75 -18.60 19.85
C TYR A 28 11.95 -19.42 19.36
N ALA A 29 12.10 -19.54 18.05
CA ALA A 29 13.30 -20.11 17.43
C ALA A 29 14.29 -18.99 17.09
N VAL A 30 15.54 -19.12 17.52
CA VAL A 30 16.61 -18.23 17.07
C VAL A 30 17.13 -18.74 15.73
N SER A 31 16.89 -18.00 14.65
CA SER A 31 17.27 -18.38 13.29
C SER A 31 18.73 -18.08 12.98
N GLY A 32 19.34 -17.17 13.72
CA GLY A 32 20.74 -16.79 13.58
C GLY A 32 21.12 -15.67 14.54
N VAL A 33 22.44 -15.57 14.76
CA VAL A 33 23.05 -14.45 15.48
C VAL A 33 24.07 -13.80 14.55
N ALA A 34 24.11 -12.48 14.52
CA ALA A 34 25.10 -11.70 13.79
C ALA A 34 25.74 -10.67 14.73
N SER A 35 27.00 -10.34 14.49
CA SER A 35 27.78 -9.40 15.29
C SER A 35 28.02 -8.07 14.59
N SER A 36 27.54 -7.90 13.35
CA SER A 36 27.61 -6.64 12.59
C SER A 36 26.41 -6.48 11.65
N GLY A 37 26.19 -5.24 11.16
CA GLY A 37 25.14 -4.93 10.20
C GLY A 37 25.29 -5.69 8.89
N GLU A 38 26.51 -5.75 8.35
CA GLU A 38 26.83 -6.44 7.11
C GLU A 38 26.59 -7.96 7.23
N GLU A 39 26.95 -8.52 8.37
CA GLU A 39 26.69 -9.93 8.63
C GLU A 39 25.19 -10.22 8.71
N ALA A 40 24.43 -9.35 9.36
CA ALA A 40 22.99 -9.47 9.46
C ALA A 40 22.33 -9.48 8.08
N VAL A 41 22.60 -8.47 7.24
CA VAL A 41 22.06 -8.37 5.87
C VAL A 41 22.39 -9.61 5.05
N ARG A 42 23.64 -10.11 5.14
CA ARG A 42 24.07 -11.32 4.41
C ARG A 42 23.36 -12.60 4.89
N LYS A 43 23.07 -12.72 6.20
CA LYS A 43 22.43 -13.90 6.81
C LYS A 43 20.92 -13.96 6.62
N VAL A 44 20.24 -12.83 6.53
CA VAL A 44 18.77 -12.76 6.41
C VAL A 44 18.21 -13.66 5.30
N PRO A 45 18.69 -13.65 4.04
CA PRO A 45 18.13 -14.50 2.99
C PRO A 45 18.32 -16.00 3.24
N GLN A 46 19.34 -16.39 4.03
CA GLN A 46 19.65 -17.77 4.36
C GLN A 46 18.81 -18.28 5.52
N THR A 47 18.64 -17.45 6.55
CA THR A 47 17.98 -17.81 7.81
C THR A 47 16.49 -17.52 7.80
N ARG A 48 16.05 -16.61 6.92
CA ARG A 48 14.65 -16.20 6.73
C ARG A 48 13.94 -15.93 8.07
N PRO A 49 14.40 -14.97 8.87
CA PRO A 49 13.76 -14.64 10.13
C PRO A 49 12.38 -14.00 9.88
N ASP A 50 11.47 -14.17 10.84
CA ASP A 50 10.17 -13.50 10.84
C ASP A 50 10.26 -12.12 11.52
N LEU A 51 11.33 -11.89 12.30
CA LEU A 51 11.66 -10.63 12.98
C LEU A 51 13.15 -10.56 13.27
N VAL A 52 13.72 -9.36 13.23
CA VAL A 52 15.10 -9.08 13.61
C VAL A 52 15.12 -8.19 14.86
N LEU A 53 15.87 -8.61 15.88
CA LEU A 53 16.27 -7.80 17.02
C LEU A 53 17.63 -7.21 16.70
N MET A 54 17.73 -5.88 16.58
CA MET A 54 18.89 -5.18 16.06
C MET A 54 19.43 -4.18 17.06
N ASP A 55 20.67 -4.35 17.50
CA ASP A 55 21.34 -3.29 18.26
C ASP A 55 21.53 -2.06 17.35
N ILE A 56 21.20 -0.90 17.87
CA ILE A 56 21.40 0.36 17.17
C ILE A 56 22.92 0.65 16.99
N ARG A 57 23.71 0.31 18.00
CA ARG A 57 25.15 0.60 18.02
C ARG A 57 25.96 -0.66 17.71
N LEU A 58 26.19 -0.90 16.45
CA LEU A 58 27.05 -1.98 16.00
C LEU A 58 28.44 -1.47 15.65
N LYS A 59 29.46 -2.32 15.85
CA LYS A 59 30.82 -2.10 15.34
C LYS A 59 30.87 -2.48 13.86
N GLY A 60 31.56 -1.68 13.06
CA GLY A 60 31.73 -1.92 11.64
C GLY A 60 31.45 -0.66 10.81
N ASP A 61 31.41 -0.82 9.50
CA ASP A 61 31.15 0.28 8.56
C ASP A 61 29.65 0.58 8.43
N MET A 62 28.79 -0.38 8.84
CA MET A 62 27.32 -0.26 8.80
C MET A 62 26.76 -0.30 10.23
N ASP A 63 26.11 0.79 10.65
CA ASP A 63 25.40 0.83 11.93
C ASP A 63 24.08 0.04 11.88
N GLY A 64 23.49 -0.20 13.07
CA GLY A 64 22.25 -0.97 13.15
C GLY A 64 21.06 -0.32 12.48
N ILE A 65 21.06 1.01 12.34
CA ILE A 65 19.99 1.76 11.66
C ILE A 65 20.06 1.53 10.15
N GLU A 66 21.24 1.61 9.58
CA GLU A 66 21.46 1.36 8.16
C GLU A 66 21.18 -0.10 7.79
N ALA A 67 21.62 -1.04 8.63
CA ALA A 67 21.33 -2.45 8.46
C ALA A 67 19.83 -2.75 8.52
N ALA A 68 19.11 -2.16 9.49
CA ALA A 68 17.67 -2.31 9.63
C ALA A 68 16.91 -1.77 8.42
N GLN A 69 17.31 -0.61 7.91
CA GLN A 69 16.71 -0.04 6.71
C GLN A 69 16.87 -0.97 5.51
N ARG A 70 18.06 -1.48 5.25
CA ARG A 70 18.29 -2.45 4.16
C ARG A 70 17.47 -3.72 4.33
N ILE A 71 17.44 -4.29 5.53
CA ILE A 71 16.66 -5.50 5.81
C ILE A 71 15.18 -5.27 5.54
N ARG A 72 14.66 -4.12 5.94
CA ARG A 72 13.26 -3.75 5.69
C ARG A 72 12.98 -3.54 4.19
N ASP A 73 13.81 -2.77 3.51
CA ASP A 73 13.58 -2.40 2.10
C ASP A 73 13.74 -3.59 1.16
N GLU A 74 14.75 -4.45 1.39
CA GLU A 74 15.06 -5.58 0.52
C GLU A 74 14.24 -6.84 0.84
N PHE A 75 13.96 -7.10 2.13
CA PHE A 75 13.35 -8.36 2.56
C PHE A 75 11.97 -8.18 3.21
N ASN A 76 11.59 -6.94 3.52
CA ASN A 76 10.32 -6.61 4.17
C ASN A 76 10.12 -7.38 5.49
N ILE A 77 11.17 -7.45 6.31
CA ILE A 77 11.17 -8.09 7.63
C ILE A 77 11.12 -7.00 8.71
N PRO A 78 10.24 -7.12 9.72
CA PRO A 78 10.14 -6.15 10.80
C PRO A 78 11.40 -6.18 11.67
N VAL A 79 11.86 -4.98 12.03
CA VAL A 79 13.02 -4.79 12.90
C VAL A 79 12.59 -4.13 14.20
N VAL A 80 13.00 -4.70 15.33
CA VAL A 80 12.89 -4.12 16.66
C VAL A 80 14.28 -3.71 17.11
N TYR A 81 14.45 -2.45 17.48
CA TYR A 81 15.74 -1.96 17.94
C TYR A 81 15.99 -2.33 19.41
N LEU A 82 17.22 -2.75 19.68
CA LEU A 82 17.78 -2.90 21.02
C LEU A 82 18.51 -1.59 21.37
N THR A 83 18.18 -0.97 22.47
CA THR A 83 18.76 0.34 22.82
C THR A 83 19.02 0.46 24.32
N ALA A 84 20.10 1.17 24.66
CA ALA A 84 20.31 1.70 26.00
C ALA A 84 19.70 3.11 26.08
N TYR A 85 19.18 3.51 27.20
CA TYR A 85 18.32 4.70 27.46
C TYR A 85 18.93 6.07 27.11
N SER A 86 20.14 6.18 26.56
CA SER A 86 20.98 7.38 26.67
C SER A 86 21.21 8.21 25.40
N ASP A 87 20.50 7.98 24.27
CA ASP A 87 20.84 8.74 23.07
C ASP A 87 19.61 9.19 22.26
N GLU A 88 19.15 10.41 22.55
CA GLU A 88 18.00 11.03 21.92
C GLU A 88 18.22 11.27 20.41
N ASN A 89 19.45 11.56 19.98
CA ASN A 89 19.81 11.76 18.57
C ASN A 89 19.74 10.44 17.78
N THR A 90 20.18 9.36 18.37
CA THR A 90 20.12 8.03 17.77
C THR A 90 18.67 7.53 17.65
N LEU A 91 17.83 7.81 18.64
CA LEU A 91 16.38 7.52 18.56
C LEU A 91 15.67 8.32 17.46
N GLN A 92 16.06 9.59 17.22
CA GLN A 92 15.51 10.38 16.13
C GLN A 92 15.88 9.79 14.76
N ARG A 93 17.13 9.37 14.56
CA ARG A 93 17.56 8.67 13.34
C ARG A 93 16.81 7.33 13.15
N ALA A 94 16.69 6.55 14.22
CA ALA A 94 15.98 5.28 14.20
C ALA A 94 14.48 5.42 13.87
N LYS A 95 13.82 6.51 14.26
CA LYS A 95 12.41 6.78 13.92
C LYS A 95 12.17 6.88 12.41
N VAL A 96 13.12 7.44 11.67
CA VAL A 96 12.99 7.61 10.20
C VAL A 96 12.90 6.27 9.48
N THR A 97 13.49 5.20 10.04
CA THR A 97 13.40 3.85 9.48
C THR A 97 12.09 3.13 9.85
N GLU A 98 11.14 3.82 10.53
CA GLU A 98 9.83 3.28 10.94
C GLU A 98 9.93 1.88 11.57
N PRO A 99 10.66 1.69 12.67
CA PRO A 99 10.86 0.38 13.27
C PRO A 99 9.56 -0.22 13.78
N ALA A 100 9.53 -1.54 13.87
CA ALA A 100 8.38 -2.24 14.43
C ALA A 100 8.27 -2.06 15.95
N GLY A 101 9.37 -1.68 16.63
CA GLY A 101 9.40 -1.40 18.07
C GLY A 101 10.81 -1.12 18.59
N TYR A 102 10.88 -0.86 19.89
CA TYR A 102 12.12 -0.66 20.64
C TYR A 102 12.11 -1.53 21.88
N LEU A 103 13.25 -2.07 22.25
CA LEU A 103 13.47 -2.85 23.45
C LEU A 103 14.65 -2.28 24.22
N LEU A 104 14.42 -1.90 25.47
CA LEU A 104 15.42 -1.27 26.34
C LEU A 104 16.29 -2.31 27.03
N LYS A 105 17.61 -2.12 27.01
CA LYS A 105 18.56 -2.89 27.82
C LYS A 105 18.56 -2.36 29.27
N PRO A 106 18.53 -3.22 30.33
CA PRO A 106 18.53 -4.68 30.33
C PRO A 106 17.12 -5.26 30.06
N PHE A 107 17.07 -6.37 29.33
CA PHE A 107 15.81 -6.97 28.86
C PHE A 107 15.08 -7.72 29.95
N LYS A 108 13.77 -7.44 30.10
CA LYS A 108 12.85 -8.24 30.91
C LYS A 108 12.02 -9.15 30.00
N ASP A 109 11.86 -10.41 30.39
CA ASP A 109 11.18 -11.43 29.56
C ASP A 109 9.79 -10.98 29.09
N ARG A 110 9.01 -10.31 29.96
CA ARG A 110 7.69 -9.81 29.64
C ARG A 110 7.74 -8.69 28.59
N GLU A 111 8.75 -7.82 28.65
CA GLU A 111 8.93 -6.73 27.69
C GLU A 111 9.37 -7.29 26.33
N VAL A 112 10.29 -8.26 26.33
CA VAL A 112 10.73 -8.98 25.12
C VAL A 112 9.52 -9.61 24.42
N TYR A 113 8.73 -10.40 25.16
CA TYR A 113 7.56 -11.06 24.63
C TYR A 113 6.55 -10.05 24.05
N ALA A 114 6.16 -9.05 24.83
CA ALA A 114 5.16 -8.07 24.39
C ALA A 114 5.61 -7.28 23.16
N THR A 115 6.88 -6.87 23.11
CA THR A 115 7.41 -6.10 21.98
C THR A 115 7.44 -6.94 20.70
N ILE A 116 7.86 -8.21 20.79
CA ILE A 116 7.90 -9.11 19.63
C ILE A 116 6.49 -9.38 19.11
N GLU A 117 5.53 -9.73 19.98
CA GLU A 117 4.16 -10.00 19.56
C GLU A 117 3.50 -8.77 18.92
N MET A 118 3.71 -7.59 19.50
CA MET A 118 3.19 -6.33 18.91
C MET A 118 3.82 -6.02 17.56
N ALA A 119 5.14 -6.22 17.42
CA ALA A 119 5.86 -5.99 16.17
C ALA A 119 5.39 -6.93 15.05
N LEU A 120 5.24 -8.21 15.35
CA LEU A 120 4.74 -9.22 14.42
C LEU A 120 3.28 -8.96 14.04
N TYR A 121 2.44 -8.60 15.00
CA TYR A 121 1.04 -8.27 14.75
C TYR A 121 0.90 -7.05 13.84
N LYS A 122 1.63 -5.96 14.16
CA LYS A 122 1.65 -4.73 13.34
C LYS A 122 2.07 -5.05 11.90
N HIS A 123 3.18 -5.75 11.73
CA HIS A 123 3.69 -6.12 10.42
C HIS A 123 2.69 -6.98 9.64
N LYS A 124 2.06 -7.96 10.30
CA LYS A 124 1.00 -8.77 9.68
C LYS A 124 -0.16 -7.92 9.18
N MET A 125 -0.66 -6.97 9.97
CA MET A 125 -1.76 -6.08 9.59
C MET A 125 -1.38 -5.17 8.40
N GLU A 126 -0.17 -4.62 8.40
CA GLU A 126 0.36 -3.84 7.28
C GLU A 126 0.43 -4.66 6.00
N MET A 127 0.88 -5.92 6.09
CA MET A 127 0.94 -6.83 4.95
C MET A 127 -0.44 -7.25 4.43
N GLU A 128 -1.39 -7.50 5.30
CA GLU A 128 -2.77 -7.81 4.92
C GLU A 128 -3.43 -6.62 4.22
N LEU A 129 -3.23 -5.40 4.74
CA LEU A 129 -3.73 -4.18 4.10
C LEU A 129 -3.11 -3.99 2.70
N LYS A 130 -1.78 -4.13 2.59
CA LYS A 130 -1.06 -4.02 1.31
C LYS A 130 -1.53 -5.06 0.29
N LYS A 131 -1.69 -6.32 0.72
CA LYS A 131 -2.23 -7.40 -0.13
C LYS A 131 -3.66 -7.11 -0.58
N SER A 132 -4.52 -6.61 0.32
CA SER A 132 -5.90 -6.26 0.00
C SER A 132 -5.93 -5.13 -1.04
N ALA A 133 -5.18 -4.04 -0.83
CA ALA A 133 -5.10 -2.93 -1.77
C ALA A 133 -4.59 -3.39 -3.15
N GLN A 134 -3.55 -4.23 -3.19
CA GLN A 134 -2.99 -4.76 -4.43
C GLN A 134 -3.99 -5.68 -5.15
N ARG A 135 -4.75 -6.50 -4.39
CA ARG A 135 -5.80 -7.36 -4.96
C ARG A 135 -6.91 -6.52 -5.59
N PHE A 136 -7.39 -5.47 -4.91
CA PHE A 136 -8.39 -4.56 -5.47
C PHE A 136 -7.88 -3.87 -6.74
N ALA A 137 -6.66 -3.33 -6.70
CA ALA A 137 -6.04 -2.73 -7.89
C ALA A 137 -5.99 -3.72 -9.06
N THR A 138 -5.57 -4.97 -8.82
CA THR A 138 -5.51 -6.01 -9.86
C THR A 138 -6.90 -6.31 -10.42
N ILE A 139 -7.92 -6.43 -9.58
CA ILE A 139 -9.31 -6.66 -10.03
C ILE A 139 -9.76 -5.53 -10.94
N VAL A 140 -9.60 -4.27 -10.52
CA VAL A 140 -10.02 -3.10 -11.31
C VAL A 140 -9.23 -2.99 -12.62
N LEU A 141 -7.93 -3.33 -12.62
CA LEU A 141 -7.09 -3.33 -13.83
C LEU A 141 -7.44 -4.47 -14.80
N SER A 142 -7.99 -5.59 -14.30
CA SER A 142 -8.36 -6.75 -15.12
C SER A 142 -9.80 -6.74 -15.61
N ILE A 143 -10.63 -5.79 -15.16
CA ILE A 143 -11.96 -5.56 -15.70
C ILE A 143 -11.84 -5.11 -17.16
N GLY A 144 -12.55 -5.78 -18.07
CA GLY A 144 -12.58 -5.43 -19.49
C GLY A 144 -13.33 -4.13 -19.82
N ASP A 145 -13.98 -3.53 -18.83
CA ASP A 145 -14.67 -2.26 -18.94
C ASP A 145 -13.73 -1.11 -18.50
N ALA A 146 -13.96 0.06 -19.06
CA ALA A 146 -13.27 1.28 -18.67
C ALA A 146 -13.75 1.74 -17.29
N VAL A 147 -12.82 2.12 -16.42
CA VAL A 147 -13.11 2.61 -15.07
C VAL A 147 -12.38 3.92 -14.84
N ILE A 148 -13.12 4.95 -14.42
CA ILE A 148 -12.58 6.23 -13.96
C ILE A 148 -13.18 6.53 -12.60
N ALA A 149 -12.36 6.99 -11.64
CA ALA A 149 -12.84 7.46 -10.34
C ALA A 149 -12.47 8.93 -10.13
N THR A 150 -13.30 9.64 -9.36
CA THR A 150 -13.08 11.03 -8.98
C THR A 150 -13.04 11.22 -7.48
N ASP A 151 -12.57 12.37 -7.04
CA ASP A 151 -12.79 12.90 -5.70
C ASP A 151 -14.18 13.54 -5.56
N ALA A 152 -14.46 14.11 -4.37
CA ALA A 152 -15.69 14.82 -4.06
C ALA A 152 -15.89 16.13 -4.85
N GLN A 153 -14.85 16.64 -5.50
CA GLN A 153 -14.87 17.80 -6.37
C GLN A 153 -15.05 17.44 -7.84
N GLY A 154 -15.17 16.14 -8.17
CA GLY A 154 -15.29 15.66 -9.55
C GLY A 154 -13.97 15.61 -10.32
N ARG A 155 -12.82 15.70 -9.64
CA ARG A 155 -11.50 15.59 -10.27
C ARG A 155 -11.07 14.12 -10.34
N VAL A 156 -10.53 13.74 -11.48
CA VAL A 156 -10.04 12.37 -11.71
C VAL A 156 -8.95 11.99 -10.71
N THR A 157 -9.14 10.89 -10.02
CA THR A 157 -8.17 10.29 -9.06
C THR A 157 -7.62 8.95 -9.53
N PHE A 158 -8.34 8.27 -10.42
CA PHE A 158 -7.95 6.97 -10.95
C PHE A 158 -8.51 6.76 -12.36
N MET A 159 -7.74 6.05 -13.19
CA MET A 159 -8.14 5.62 -14.53
C MET A 159 -7.45 4.27 -14.83
N ASN A 160 -8.22 3.28 -15.32
CA ASN A 160 -7.64 2.01 -15.75
C ASN A 160 -7.18 2.06 -17.22
N PRO A 161 -6.34 1.10 -17.69
CA PRO A 161 -5.84 1.11 -19.07
C PRO A 161 -6.93 1.05 -20.15
N VAL A 162 -8.06 0.44 -19.86
CA VAL A 162 -9.19 0.41 -20.81
C VAL A 162 -9.78 1.80 -20.98
N ALA A 163 -9.93 2.56 -19.87
CA ALA A 163 -10.38 3.94 -19.92
C ALA A 163 -9.37 4.84 -20.67
N GLU A 164 -8.07 4.65 -20.46
CA GLU A 164 -7.03 5.35 -21.25
C GLU A 164 -7.20 5.11 -22.75
N THR A 165 -7.42 3.85 -23.12
CA THR A 165 -7.59 3.45 -24.53
C THR A 165 -8.83 4.08 -25.16
N LEU A 166 -9.96 4.10 -24.44
CA LEU A 166 -11.23 4.61 -24.97
C LEU A 166 -11.26 6.15 -24.96
N THR A 167 -10.78 6.80 -23.90
CA THR A 167 -10.78 8.26 -23.82
C THR A 167 -9.66 8.91 -24.60
N GLY A 168 -8.55 8.18 -24.86
CA GLY A 168 -7.34 8.73 -25.46
C GLY A 168 -6.52 9.59 -24.50
N TRP A 169 -6.84 9.59 -23.21
CA TRP A 169 -6.07 10.24 -22.17
C TRP A 169 -5.14 9.24 -21.48
N ASN A 170 -3.90 9.66 -21.21
CA ASN A 170 -3.04 8.93 -20.31
C ASN A 170 -3.43 9.26 -18.87
N SER A 171 -3.39 8.29 -17.96
CA SER A 171 -3.75 8.47 -16.54
C SER A 171 -2.95 9.58 -15.86
N GLN A 172 -1.65 9.72 -16.18
CA GLN A 172 -0.80 10.77 -15.62
C GLN A 172 -1.24 12.18 -16.00
N ASP A 173 -1.79 12.36 -17.23
CA ASP A 173 -2.30 13.63 -17.71
C ASP A 173 -3.74 13.92 -17.23
N ALA A 174 -4.52 12.87 -16.94
CA ALA A 174 -5.92 12.95 -16.54
C ALA A 174 -6.10 13.19 -15.04
N ILE A 175 -5.23 12.62 -14.19
CA ILE A 175 -5.32 12.77 -12.74
C ILE A 175 -5.26 14.24 -12.33
N GLY A 176 -6.22 14.65 -11.49
CA GLY A 176 -6.39 16.02 -11.00
C GLY A 176 -7.19 16.95 -11.95
N ARG A 177 -7.50 16.52 -13.18
CA ARG A 177 -8.39 17.26 -14.08
C ARG A 177 -9.85 17.07 -13.71
N ASP A 178 -10.68 18.02 -14.11
CA ASP A 178 -12.12 17.84 -14.04
C ASP A 178 -12.56 16.69 -14.95
N MET A 179 -13.50 15.87 -14.47
CA MET A 179 -13.99 14.72 -15.24
C MET A 179 -14.61 15.15 -16.58
N SER A 180 -15.23 16.32 -16.64
CA SER A 180 -15.82 16.85 -17.89
C SER A 180 -14.79 17.11 -18.99
N ASP A 181 -13.52 17.35 -18.64
CA ASP A 181 -12.44 17.52 -19.61
C ASP A 181 -11.96 16.19 -20.18
N VAL A 182 -12.08 15.10 -19.38
CA VAL A 182 -11.55 13.76 -19.70
C VAL A 182 -12.61 12.87 -20.33
N PHE A 183 -13.85 12.98 -19.87
CA PHE A 183 -14.99 12.19 -20.31
C PHE A 183 -16.04 13.07 -20.99
N ASN A 184 -15.83 13.31 -22.28
CA ASN A 184 -16.71 14.13 -23.11
C ASN A 184 -17.68 13.25 -23.88
N ILE A 185 -19.00 13.38 -23.63
CA ILE A 185 -20.02 12.54 -24.20
C ILE A 185 -21.11 13.38 -24.89
N VAL A 186 -21.60 12.86 -25.99
CA VAL A 186 -22.68 13.48 -26.79
C VAL A 186 -23.77 12.45 -27.08
N ASN A 187 -24.98 12.96 -27.35
CA ASN A 187 -26.02 12.11 -27.89
C ASN A 187 -25.73 11.84 -29.38
N GLU A 188 -25.89 10.59 -29.81
CA GLU A 188 -25.56 10.13 -31.15
C GLU A 188 -26.42 10.83 -32.22
N ASP A 189 -27.73 10.99 -31.96
CA ASP A 189 -28.70 11.54 -32.93
C ASP A 189 -28.70 13.05 -32.97
N THR A 190 -28.73 13.71 -31.79
CA THR A 190 -28.86 15.16 -31.69
C THR A 190 -27.52 15.90 -31.68
N ARG A 191 -26.43 15.18 -31.40
CA ARG A 191 -25.05 15.71 -31.22
C ARG A 191 -24.93 16.72 -30.08
N GLU A 192 -25.93 16.83 -29.25
CA GLU A 192 -25.88 17.67 -28.06
C GLU A 192 -25.01 17.03 -26.99
N ALA A 193 -24.24 17.86 -26.29
CA ALA A 193 -23.41 17.42 -25.17
C ALA A 193 -24.30 16.85 -24.04
N ILE A 194 -24.01 15.65 -23.63
CA ILE A 194 -24.64 15.03 -22.47
C ILE A 194 -23.78 15.33 -21.25
N GLY A 195 -24.36 15.89 -20.21
CA GLY A 195 -23.66 15.99 -18.91
C GLY A 195 -23.35 14.59 -18.38
N SER A 196 -22.14 14.39 -17.89
CA SER A 196 -21.72 13.09 -17.34
C SER A 196 -22.56 12.63 -16.14
N GLY A 197 -23.46 13.47 -15.64
CA GLY A 197 -24.29 13.20 -14.45
C GLY A 197 -23.52 13.11 -13.14
N ILE A 198 -22.20 13.25 -13.17
CA ILE A 198 -21.33 13.13 -11.99
C ILE A 198 -21.71 14.12 -10.90
N SER A 199 -22.02 15.37 -11.29
CA SER A 199 -22.48 16.39 -10.34
C SER A 199 -23.77 15.98 -9.61
N ASP A 200 -24.65 15.26 -10.28
CA ASP A 200 -25.90 14.76 -9.68
C ASP A 200 -25.63 13.60 -8.76
N VAL A 201 -24.73 12.68 -9.13
CA VAL A 201 -24.30 11.58 -8.28
C VAL A 201 -23.60 12.11 -7.01
N LEU A 202 -22.72 13.12 -7.15
CA LEU A 202 -22.04 13.76 -6.02
C LEU A 202 -23.04 14.44 -5.05
N LYS A 203 -24.05 15.11 -5.58
CA LYS A 203 -25.05 15.83 -4.77
C LYS A 203 -26.07 14.90 -4.12
N ASN A 204 -26.56 13.93 -4.87
CA ASN A 204 -27.71 13.12 -4.45
C ASN A 204 -27.29 11.78 -3.83
N GLY A 205 -26.04 11.35 -4.04
CA GLY A 205 -25.51 10.08 -3.53
C GLY A 205 -26.18 8.85 -4.12
N VAL A 206 -26.77 8.96 -5.31
CA VAL A 206 -27.50 7.91 -6.03
C VAL A 206 -26.80 7.66 -7.36
N GLY A 207 -26.59 6.38 -7.71
CA GLY A 207 -26.02 6.01 -8.99
C GLY A 207 -26.96 6.31 -10.16
N ILE A 208 -26.39 6.53 -11.32
CA ILE A 208 -27.10 6.79 -12.56
C ILE A 208 -26.60 5.86 -13.66
N THR A 209 -27.47 5.64 -14.67
CA THR A 209 -27.10 5.05 -15.95
C THR A 209 -27.25 6.13 -17.01
N LEU A 210 -26.32 6.23 -17.95
CA LEU A 210 -26.43 7.17 -19.04
C LEU A 210 -27.50 6.76 -20.05
N PRO A 211 -28.03 7.72 -20.80
CA PRO A 211 -29.03 7.45 -21.84
C PRO A 211 -28.50 6.48 -22.90
N SER A 212 -29.42 5.77 -23.56
CA SER A 212 -29.11 5.05 -24.79
C SER A 212 -28.60 6.01 -25.86
N ALA A 213 -27.83 5.53 -26.84
CA ALA A 213 -27.24 6.35 -27.91
C ALA A 213 -26.24 7.41 -27.38
N THR A 214 -25.43 7.05 -26.40
CA THR A 214 -24.34 7.87 -25.91
C THR A 214 -23.05 7.57 -26.66
N VAL A 215 -22.37 8.58 -27.15
CA VAL A 215 -21.09 8.50 -27.84
C VAL A 215 -20.04 9.26 -27.05
N LEU A 216 -18.94 8.58 -26.74
CA LEU A 216 -17.74 9.17 -26.16
C LEU A 216 -16.90 9.80 -27.27
N ILE A 217 -16.55 11.08 -27.11
CA ILE A 217 -15.59 11.77 -27.95
C ILE A 217 -14.23 11.72 -27.28
N SER A 218 -13.34 10.89 -27.82
CA SER A 218 -11.98 10.74 -27.29
C SER A 218 -11.10 11.98 -27.56
N ARG A 219 -9.98 12.10 -26.87
CA ARG A 219 -9.01 13.20 -27.00
C ARG A 219 -8.52 13.41 -28.45
N ASN A 220 -8.48 12.35 -29.25
CA ASN A 220 -8.11 12.38 -30.66
C ASN A 220 -9.32 12.48 -31.60
N ASN A 221 -10.47 12.93 -31.12
CA ASN A 221 -11.75 13.08 -31.83
C ASN A 221 -12.31 11.77 -32.42
N ALA A 222 -11.92 10.60 -31.92
CA ALA A 222 -12.60 9.37 -32.30
C ALA A 222 -13.93 9.26 -31.55
N GLU A 223 -14.95 8.82 -32.29
CA GLU A 223 -16.31 8.62 -31.78
C GLU A 223 -16.48 7.14 -31.40
N ILE A 224 -16.88 6.90 -30.17
CA ILE A 224 -17.00 5.55 -29.62
C ILE A 224 -18.37 5.42 -28.95
N PRO A 225 -19.30 4.64 -29.53
CA PRO A 225 -20.55 4.30 -28.84
C PRO A 225 -20.23 3.58 -27.53
N ILE A 226 -20.84 4.05 -26.45
CA ILE A 226 -20.62 3.48 -25.11
C ILE A 226 -21.94 3.21 -24.39
N ALA A 227 -21.88 2.19 -23.53
CA ALA A 227 -22.88 1.98 -22.49
C ALA A 227 -22.17 2.16 -21.13
N ASP A 228 -22.80 2.87 -20.20
CA ASP A 228 -22.15 3.19 -18.95
C ASP A 228 -23.09 3.37 -17.75
N GLY A 229 -22.46 3.57 -16.60
CA GLY A 229 -23.09 3.92 -15.36
C GLY A 229 -22.09 4.60 -14.41
N ALA A 230 -22.61 5.48 -13.57
CA ALA A 230 -21.86 6.14 -12.52
C ALA A 230 -22.47 5.82 -11.15
N ALA A 231 -21.63 5.56 -10.17
CA ALA A 231 -22.03 5.26 -8.79
C ALA A 231 -21.23 6.08 -7.78
N PRO A 232 -21.83 6.47 -6.65
CA PRO A 232 -21.11 7.21 -5.61
C PRO A 232 -20.13 6.31 -4.88
N ILE A 233 -18.95 6.84 -4.60
CA ILE A 233 -17.99 6.28 -3.64
C ILE A 233 -18.33 6.90 -2.29
N LYS A 234 -18.58 6.06 -1.27
CA LYS A 234 -18.98 6.51 0.06
C LYS A 234 -17.96 6.07 1.12
N ASP A 235 -17.76 6.91 2.12
CA ASP A 235 -17.01 6.55 3.32
C ASP A 235 -17.85 5.69 4.28
N TYR A 236 -17.27 5.32 5.43
CA TYR A 236 -17.94 4.50 6.45
C TYR A 236 -19.15 5.20 7.09
N ASP A 237 -19.20 6.53 7.06
CA ASP A 237 -20.29 7.34 7.58
C ASP A 237 -21.39 7.57 6.55
N GLY A 238 -21.18 7.09 5.29
CA GLY A 238 -22.13 7.20 4.19
C GLY A 238 -22.01 8.50 3.40
N ASN A 239 -21.01 9.37 3.69
CA ASN A 239 -20.77 10.58 2.94
C ASN A 239 -20.17 10.26 1.57
N VAL A 240 -20.59 10.98 0.53
CA VAL A 240 -20.04 10.82 -0.81
C VAL A 240 -18.65 11.46 -0.88
N THR A 241 -17.63 10.64 -1.13
CA THR A 241 -16.24 11.06 -1.25
C THR A 241 -15.73 11.09 -2.69
N GLY A 242 -16.57 10.65 -3.66
CA GLY A 242 -16.24 10.64 -5.07
C GLY A 242 -17.28 9.89 -5.89
N VAL A 243 -16.97 9.68 -7.14
CA VAL A 243 -17.80 8.92 -8.09
C VAL A 243 -16.92 7.92 -8.83
N VAL A 244 -17.42 6.72 -9.06
CA VAL A 244 -16.85 5.77 -9.99
C VAL A 244 -17.73 5.71 -11.23
N LEU A 245 -17.12 5.88 -12.38
CA LEU A 245 -17.71 5.72 -13.70
C LEU A 245 -17.20 4.42 -14.31
N VAL A 246 -18.11 3.56 -14.77
CA VAL A 246 -17.78 2.32 -15.47
C VAL A 246 -18.46 2.32 -16.81
N PHE A 247 -17.69 2.20 -17.89
CA PHE A 247 -18.22 2.23 -19.25
C PHE A 247 -17.50 1.25 -20.18
N ARG A 248 -18.21 0.82 -21.20
CA ARG A 248 -17.66 -0.09 -22.21
C ARG A 248 -18.15 0.32 -23.60
N ARG A 249 -17.41 -0.11 -24.62
CA ARG A 249 -17.87 0.04 -26.00
C ARG A 249 -19.18 -0.73 -26.19
N ASP A 250 -20.21 -0.06 -26.68
CA ASP A 250 -21.44 -0.70 -27.07
C ASP A 250 -21.22 -1.53 -28.35
N ARG A 251 -21.48 -2.83 -28.29
CA ARG A 251 -21.28 -3.77 -29.41
C ARG A 251 -22.53 -3.97 -30.25
N GLU A 252 -23.68 -3.44 -29.84
CA GLU A 252 -24.95 -3.73 -30.52
C GLU A 252 -25.20 -2.84 -31.72
N GLN A 253 -24.37 -1.81 -32.00
CA GLN A 253 -24.53 -0.89 -33.12
C GLN A 253 -23.61 -1.17 -34.33
N THR A 254 -23.00 -2.33 -34.44
CA THR A 254 -22.24 -2.73 -35.63
C THR A 254 -23.07 -3.74 -36.43
N GLY A 255 -24.18 -3.33 -36.99
CA GLY A 255 -25.05 -4.08 -37.88
C GLY A 255 -25.38 -3.29 -39.12
#